data_a8009f94e6c15b48fbbeffdfe6bf3155
#
_entry.id   a8009f94e6c15b48fbbeffdfe6bf3155
#
_cell.length_a   1.000
_cell.length_b   1.000
_cell.length_c   1.000
_cell.angle_alpha   90.00
_cell.angle_beta   90.00
_cell.angle_gamma   90.00
#
_symmetry.space_group_name_H-M   'P 1'
#
loop_
_entity.id
_entity.type
_entity.pdbx_description
1 polymer ?
#
loop_
_entity_poly.entity_id
_entity_poly.type
_entity_poly.pdbx_seq_one_letter_code
_entity_poly.pdbx_strand_id
1 'polypeptide(L)'
;MKTPRVSVLIPNYNYARFLPEALDSVLQQDCPDMEIILADDASTDHSDDVCRAYARRDRRIRHHRHPTNLGMVENWNWCLRQARGTYIRLLMADDILTTPNALSRMVAILDQSPHIALITSERLLIDANTKTIGKQPPLAQNSMPIPAATWMRQHVMRHVPQNLNSIGEPTAVLFRKAQAARGFDPAMRQFVDLEMWLHLLQQGDLHYLAEPLCAFRKHPQQQTEHNRSLALHRLEELEIYTRYSPPPFRNRHRYRIMRRMCKEKHPHAHRIHQALKQEFGTGGMAWHAIRYRYDRMHANWQTFQNHHTR
;
A
#
# COMPACT_ATOMS: atom_id res chain seq x y z
N MET A 1 19.95 -16.22 -20.17
CA MET A 1 19.98 -14.86 -19.63
C MET A 1 20.00 -14.94 -18.11
N LYS A 2 20.81 -14.13 -17.42
CA LYS A 2 20.85 -14.09 -15.96
C LYS A 2 19.46 -13.63 -15.44
N THR A 3 18.94 -14.29 -14.43
CA THR A 3 17.68 -13.88 -13.77
C THR A 3 17.90 -12.51 -13.11
N PRO A 4 17.04 -11.50 -13.34
CA PRO A 4 17.19 -10.21 -12.70
C PRO A 4 16.99 -10.32 -11.19
N ARG A 5 17.66 -9.46 -10.43
CA ARG A 5 17.49 -9.39 -8.97
C ARG A 5 16.16 -8.71 -8.62
N VAL A 6 15.86 -7.62 -9.32
CA VAL A 6 14.66 -6.81 -9.09
C VAL A 6 13.85 -6.72 -10.36
N SER A 7 12.54 -6.91 -10.27
CA SER A 7 11.59 -6.47 -11.27
C SER A 7 10.89 -5.20 -10.75
N VAL A 8 11.11 -4.08 -11.46
CA VAL A 8 10.33 -2.86 -11.24
C VAL A 8 9.11 -2.91 -12.12
N LEU A 9 7.93 -2.91 -11.51
CA LEU A 9 6.65 -2.96 -12.20
C LEU A 9 6.09 -1.54 -12.28
N ILE A 10 5.80 -1.07 -13.49
CA ILE A 10 5.23 0.26 -13.75
C ILE A 10 3.91 0.08 -14.51
N PRO A 11 2.81 -0.15 -13.79
CA PRO A 11 1.48 -0.13 -14.40
C PRO A 11 1.09 1.31 -14.71
N ASN A 12 0.61 1.56 -15.92
CA ASN A 12 0.23 2.88 -16.40
C ASN A 12 -1.19 2.89 -16.96
N TYR A 13 -1.92 3.97 -16.70
CA TYR A 13 -3.16 4.33 -17.38
C TYR A 13 -3.37 5.83 -17.35
N ASN A 14 -3.20 6.50 -18.51
CA ASN A 14 -3.39 7.94 -18.69
C ASN A 14 -2.47 8.82 -17.81
N TYR A 15 -1.19 8.44 -17.67
CA TYR A 15 -0.18 9.21 -16.94
C TYR A 15 0.98 9.67 -17.82
N ALA A 16 0.74 9.93 -19.14
CA ALA A 16 1.78 10.40 -20.06
C ALA A 16 2.60 11.56 -19.53
N ARG A 17 1.98 12.46 -18.76
CA ARG A 17 2.62 13.64 -18.17
C ARG A 17 3.71 13.27 -17.15
N PHE A 18 3.48 12.27 -16.31
CA PHE A 18 4.34 11.94 -15.17
C PHE A 18 5.28 10.78 -15.46
N LEU A 19 4.89 9.91 -16.40
CA LEU A 19 5.61 8.68 -16.75
C LEU A 19 7.09 8.88 -17.10
N PRO A 20 7.53 9.96 -17.82
CA PRO A 20 8.94 10.21 -18.06
C PRO A 20 9.75 10.34 -16.76
N GLU A 21 9.28 11.11 -15.78
CA GLU A 21 10.00 11.29 -14.52
C GLU A 21 10.08 9.97 -13.72
N ALA A 22 9.00 9.18 -13.71
CA ALA A 22 8.98 7.86 -13.08
C ALA A 22 10.03 6.94 -13.71
N LEU A 23 10.05 6.84 -15.04
CA LEU A 23 11.01 6.01 -15.79
C LEU A 23 12.44 6.48 -15.60
N ASP A 24 12.73 7.77 -15.70
CA ASP A 24 14.06 8.32 -15.49
C ASP A 24 14.59 8.03 -14.08
N SER A 25 13.73 8.11 -13.05
CA SER A 25 14.10 7.80 -11.67
C SER A 25 14.51 6.33 -11.46
N VAL A 26 13.93 5.41 -12.21
CA VAL A 26 14.29 3.98 -12.18
C VAL A 26 15.54 3.72 -13.01
N LEU A 27 15.65 4.33 -14.18
CA LEU A 27 16.81 4.11 -15.08
C LEU A 27 18.13 4.58 -14.46
N GLN A 28 18.07 5.57 -13.56
CA GLN A 28 19.20 6.09 -12.79
C GLN A 28 19.61 5.22 -11.59
N GLN A 29 18.89 4.14 -11.29
CA GLN A 29 19.22 3.29 -10.14
C GLN A 29 20.52 2.50 -10.36
N ASP A 30 21.34 2.40 -9.31
CA ASP A 30 22.60 1.63 -9.26
C ASP A 30 22.36 0.10 -9.13
N CYS A 31 21.33 -0.40 -9.76
CA CYS A 31 20.93 -1.80 -9.75
C CYS A 31 21.00 -2.39 -11.17
N PRO A 32 22.18 -2.85 -11.62
CA PRO A 32 22.37 -3.28 -13.02
C PRO A 32 21.58 -4.55 -13.37
N ASP A 33 21.32 -5.42 -12.38
CA ASP A 33 20.59 -6.67 -12.55
C ASP A 33 19.08 -6.46 -12.34
N MET A 34 18.46 -5.41 -12.90
CA MET A 34 17.03 -5.18 -12.87
C MET A 34 16.37 -5.31 -14.24
N GLU A 35 15.09 -5.64 -14.24
CA GLU A 35 14.19 -5.47 -15.39
C GLU A 35 13.07 -4.50 -15.02
N ILE A 36 12.49 -3.86 -16.02
CA ILE A 36 11.35 -2.95 -15.88
C ILE A 36 10.20 -3.52 -16.70
N ILE A 37 9.07 -3.82 -16.05
CA ILE A 37 7.82 -4.24 -16.68
C ILE A 37 6.93 -3.01 -16.78
N LEU A 38 6.82 -2.45 -17.97
CA LEU A 38 6.01 -1.27 -18.25
C LEU A 38 4.72 -1.70 -18.96
N ALA A 39 3.59 -1.66 -18.25
CA ALA A 39 2.32 -2.14 -18.75
C ALA A 39 1.29 -0.99 -18.89
N ASP A 40 0.99 -0.64 -20.13
CA ASP A 40 -0.03 0.34 -20.46
C ASP A 40 -1.42 -0.30 -20.55
N ASP A 41 -2.34 0.15 -19.71
CA ASP A 41 -3.70 -0.41 -19.58
C ASP A 41 -4.69 0.21 -20.58
N ALA A 42 -4.32 0.18 -21.87
CA ALA A 42 -5.08 0.77 -22.97
C ALA A 42 -5.33 2.28 -22.78
N SER A 43 -4.28 3.03 -22.43
CA SER A 43 -4.36 4.49 -22.27
C SER A 43 -4.90 5.18 -23.52
N THR A 44 -5.62 6.27 -23.30
CA THR A 44 -6.22 7.13 -24.35
C THR A 44 -5.46 8.43 -24.57
N ASP A 45 -4.47 8.71 -23.72
CA ASP A 45 -3.52 9.82 -23.87
C ASP A 45 -2.25 9.36 -24.63
N HIS A 46 -1.17 10.16 -24.59
CA HIS A 46 0.11 9.85 -25.24
C HIS A 46 1.00 8.87 -24.45
N SER A 47 0.47 8.15 -23.45
CA SER A 47 1.25 7.22 -22.63
C SER A 47 1.97 6.14 -23.44
N ASP A 48 1.30 5.54 -24.44
CA ASP A 48 1.89 4.48 -25.27
C ASP A 48 3.08 4.98 -26.10
N ASP A 49 3.03 6.22 -26.60
CA ASP A 49 4.14 6.83 -27.31
C ASP A 49 5.37 7.00 -26.39
N VAL A 50 5.15 7.45 -25.17
CA VAL A 50 6.20 7.55 -24.14
C VAL A 50 6.77 6.17 -23.83
N CYS A 51 5.91 5.17 -23.56
CA CYS A 51 6.33 3.81 -23.27
C CYS A 51 7.22 3.23 -24.36
N ARG A 52 6.82 3.37 -25.63
CA ARG A 52 7.58 2.90 -26.78
C ARG A 52 8.91 3.63 -26.94
N ALA A 53 8.94 4.93 -26.70
CA ALA A 53 10.15 5.72 -26.80
C ALA A 53 11.21 5.25 -25.77
N TYR A 54 10.80 5.02 -24.53
CA TYR A 54 11.70 4.53 -23.46
C TYR A 54 12.11 3.07 -23.70
N ALA A 55 11.21 2.20 -24.11
CA ALA A 55 11.55 0.80 -24.43
C ALA A 55 12.57 0.65 -25.57
N ARG A 56 12.58 1.60 -26.55
CA ARG A 56 13.59 1.62 -27.60
C ARG A 56 14.96 2.11 -27.08
N ARG A 57 15.02 2.92 -26.02
CA ARG A 57 16.24 3.51 -25.47
C ARG A 57 16.95 2.59 -24.49
N ASP A 58 16.22 1.74 -23.76
CA ASP A 58 16.79 0.88 -22.73
C ASP A 58 16.22 -0.54 -22.79
N ARG A 59 17.10 -1.52 -23.03
CA ARG A 59 16.76 -2.96 -23.15
C ARG A 59 16.25 -3.60 -21.86
N ARG A 60 16.40 -2.94 -20.70
CA ARG A 60 15.84 -3.41 -19.43
C ARG A 60 14.33 -3.26 -19.39
N ILE A 61 13.75 -2.39 -20.23
CA ILE A 61 12.31 -2.11 -20.30
C ILE A 61 11.65 -3.13 -21.23
N ARG A 62 10.67 -3.83 -20.66
CA ARG A 62 9.75 -4.71 -21.37
C ARG A 62 8.38 -4.04 -21.38
N HIS A 63 8.08 -3.34 -22.47
CA HIS A 63 6.80 -2.67 -22.65
C HIS A 63 5.74 -3.63 -23.18
N HIS A 64 4.52 -3.51 -22.62
CA HIS A 64 3.31 -4.16 -23.10
C HIS A 64 2.14 -3.17 -23.04
N ARG A 65 1.33 -3.13 -24.09
CA ARG A 65 0.04 -2.43 -24.08
C ARG A 65 -1.09 -3.42 -24.13
N HIS A 66 -2.03 -3.33 -23.20
CA HIS A 66 -3.23 -4.15 -23.22
C HIS A 66 -4.16 -3.72 -24.36
N PRO A 67 -4.88 -4.66 -24.99
CA PRO A 67 -5.85 -4.31 -26.04
C PRO A 67 -7.09 -3.58 -25.50
N THR A 68 -7.42 -3.79 -24.23
CA THR A 68 -8.53 -3.17 -23.49
C THR A 68 -8.09 -2.83 -22.08
N ASN A 69 -8.76 -1.87 -21.45
CA ASN A 69 -8.50 -1.54 -20.04
C ASN A 69 -8.93 -2.69 -19.13
N LEU A 70 -7.98 -3.26 -18.38
CA LEU A 70 -8.19 -4.35 -17.42
C LEU A 70 -8.56 -3.84 -16.03
N GLY A 71 -8.27 -2.57 -15.77
CA GLY A 71 -8.36 -1.96 -14.45
C GLY A 71 -7.11 -2.17 -13.60
N MET A 72 -6.96 -1.30 -12.60
CA MET A 72 -5.76 -1.15 -11.79
C MET A 72 -5.22 -2.47 -11.24
N VAL A 73 -6.05 -3.25 -10.57
CA VAL A 73 -5.61 -4.48 -9.87
C VAL A 73 -5.18 -5.56 -10.84
N GLU A 74 -5.92 -5.75 -11.93
CA GLU A 74 -5.55 -6.75 -12.95
C GLU A 74 -4.30 -6.35 -13.72
N ASN A 75 -4.08 -5.06 -14.00
CA ASN A 75 -2.83 -4.58 -14.59
C ASN A 75 -1.64 -4.81 -13.63
N TRP A 76 -1.79 -4.56 -12.31
CA TRP A 76 -0.75 -4.88 -11.31
C TRP A 76 -0.45 -6.38 -11.27
N ASN A 77 -1.48 -7.23 -11.27
CA ASN A 77 -1.36 -8.68 -11.28
C ASN A 77 -0.71 -9.18 -12.57
N TRP A 78 -1.04 -8.59 -13.70
CA TRP A 78 -0.38 -8.91 -14.96
C TRP A 78 1.11 -8.60 -14.89
N CYS A 79 1.50 -7.41 -14.43
CA CYS A 79 2.91 -7.03 -14.22
C CYS A 79 3.62 -8.04 -13.30
N LEU A 80 3.00 -8.41 -12.18
CA LEU A 80 3.56 -9.35 -11.22
C LEU A 80 3.77 -10.73 -11.83
N ARG A 81 2.86 -11.22 -12.66
CA ARG A 81 3.02 -12.48 -13.40
C ARG A 81 4.17 -12.45 -14.41
N GLN A 82 4.40 -11.30 -15.05
CA GLN A 82 5.50 -11.12 -16.01
C GLN A 82 6.87 -10.97 -15.37
N ALA A 83 6.94 -10.59 -14.11
CA ALA A 83 8.17 -10.38 -13.37
C ALA A 83 9.00 -11.68 -13.26
N ARG A 84 10.33 -11.56 -13.41
CA ARG A 84 11.30 -12.65 -13.27
C ARG A 84 12.21 -12.46 -12.08
N GLY A 85 12.25 -11.25 -11.51
CA GLY A 85 13.12 -10.90 -10.40
C GLY A 85 12.75 -11.60 -9.09
N THR A 86 13.75 -11.76 -8.25
CA THR A 86 13.57 -12.27 -6.88
C THR A 86 12.75 -11.29 -6.03
N TYR A 87 12.99 -10.00 -6.25
CA TYR A 87 12.33 -8.91 -5.54
C TYR A 87 11.46 -8.09 -6.48
N ILE A 88 10.36 -7.60 -5.95
CA ILE A 88 9.37 -6.78 -6.66
C ILE A 88 9.33 -5.38 -6.07
N ARG A 89 9.45 -4.39 -6.93
CA ARG A 89 9.13 -2.99 -6.68
C ARG A 89 7.99 -2.57 -7.58
N LEU A 90 6.85 -2.18 -7.01
CA LEU A 90 5.76 -1.59 -7.78
C LEU A 90 5.91 -0.06 -7.71
N LEU A 91 6.28 0.57 -8.79
CA LEU A 91 6.39 2.02 -8.92
C LEU A 91 5.15 2.55 -9.65
N MET A 92 4.37 3.40 -9.00
CA MET A 92 3.25 4.08 -9.66
C MET A 92 3.78 5.04 -10.71
N ALA A 93 3.07 5.13 -11.84
CA ALA A 93 3.52 5.91 -13.00
C ALA A 93 3.56 7.43 -12.76
N ASP A 94 2.99 7.91 -11.64
CA ASP A 94 3.00 9.31 -11.19
C ASP A 94 4.01 9.58 -10.05
N ASP A 95 4.69 8.54 -9.53
CA ASP A 95 5.65 8.64 -8.44
C ASP A 95 7.10 8.54 -8.93
N ILE A 96 8.06 8.82 -8.05
CA ILE A 96 9.50 8.73 -8.37
C ILE A 96 10.31 8.09 -7.24
N LEU A 97 11.45 7.49 -7.60
CA LEU A 97 12.53 7.17 -6.66
C LEU A 97 13.40 8.42 -6.49
N THR A 98 13.81 8.70 -5.24
CA THR A 98 14.47 9.99 -4.90
C THR A 98 15.99 9.93 -4.89
N THR A 99 16.57 8.72 -4.83
CA THR A 99 18.01 8.52 -4.77
C THR A 99 18.45 7.38 -5.70
N PRO A 100 19.64 7.46 -6.32
CA PRO A 100 20.12 6.41 -7.23
C PRO A 100 20.34 5.04 -6.56
N ASN A 101 20.50 4.99 -5.26
CA ASN A 101 20.78 3.77 -4.49
C ASN A 101 19.55 3.22 -3.72
N ALA A 102 18.35 3.67 -4.07
CA ALA A 102 17.14 3.24 -3.36
C ALA A 102 16.91 1.73 -3.48
N LEU A 103 17.08 1.16 -4.67
CA LEU A 103 16.86 -0.27 -4.90
C LEU A 103 17.99 -1.11 -4.30
N SER A 104 19.25 -0.78 -4.55
CA SER A 104 20.40 -1.56 -4.07
C SER A 104 20.45 -1.65 -2.54
N ARG A 105 20.11 -0.59 -1.84
CA ARG A 105 20.03 -0.57 -0.37
C ARG A 105 18.94 -1.48 0.18
N MET A 106 17.75 -1.43 -0.40
CA MET A 106 16.65 -2.31 0.01
C MET A 106 16.95 -3.79 -0.29
N VAL A 107 17.54 -4.07 -1.45
CA VAL A 107 17.96 -5.43 -1.84
C VAL A 107 19.01 -5.98 -0.87
N ALA A 108 20.03 -5.18 -0.50
CA ALA A 108 21.07 -5.61 0.42
C ALA A 108 20.51 -6.06 1.78
N ILE A 109 19.49 -5.37 2.31
CA ILE A 109 18.82 -5.75 3.57
C ILE A 109 18.04 -7.06 3.39
N LEU A 110 17.27 -7.21 2.31
CA LEU A 110 16.53 -8.46 2.07
C LEU A 110 17.46 -9.65 1.89
N ASP A 111 18.61 -9.47 1.24
CA ASP A 111 19.61 -10.54 1.06
C ASP A 111 20.16 -11.04 2.40
N GLN A 112 20.43 -10.12 3.32
CA GLN A 112 21.00 -10.43 4.63
C GLN A 112 19.96 -10.88 5.66
N SER A 113 18.67 -10.67 5.39
CA SER A 113 17.60 -10.89 6.37
C SER A 113 16.46 -11.74 5.80
N PRO A 114 16.62 -13.07 5.73
CA PRO A 114 15.60 -13.98 5.15
C PRO A 114 14.23 -13.89 5.82
N HIS A 115 14.17 -13.52 7.10
CA HIS A 115 12.93 -13.35 7.88
C HIS A 115 12.17 -12.07 7.54
N ILE A 116 12.78 -11.12 6.82
CA ILE A 116 12.08 -9.92 6.37
C ILE A 116 11.29 -10.23 5.09
N ALA A 117 9.98 -10.02 5.15
CA ALA A 117 9.08 -10.23 4.02
C ALA A 117 9.04 -9.03 3.08
N LEU A 118 9.02 -7.83 3.66
CA LEU A 118 8.96 -6.57 2.92
C LEU A 118 9.77 -5.46 3.60
N ILE A 119 10.22 -4.51 2.79
CA ILE A 119 10.88 -3.28 3.25
C ILE A 119 10.07 -2.10 2.78
N THR A 120 9.94 -1.11 3.65
CA THR A 120 9.40 0.22 3.31
C THR A 120 10.37 1.31 3.70
N SER A 121 10.18 2.50 3.13
CA SER A 121 10.98 3.70 3.45
C SER A 121 10.11 4.90 3.81
N GLU A 122 10.73 5.94 4.34
CA GLU A 122 10.11 7.28 4.34
C GLU A 122 9.73 7.69 2.92
N ARG A 123 8.78 8.61 2.83
CA ARG A 123 8.24 9.13 1.58
C ARG A 123 8.17 10.65 1.63
N LEU A 124 8.71 11.29 0.61
CA LEU A 124 8.38 12.68 0.34
C LEU A 124 6.97 12.78 -0.24
N LEU A 125 6.35 13.92 -0.06
CA LEU A 125 5.14 14.32 -0.78
C LEU A 125 5.55 15.39 -1.78
N ILE A 126 5.22 15.19 -3.06
CA ILE A 126 5.47 16.15 -4.13
C ILE A 126 4.15 16.56 -4.79
N ASP A 127 4.12 17.75 -5.36
CA ASP A 127 2.99 18.22 -6.17
C ASP A 127 3.09 17.76 -7.64
N ALA A 128 2.14 18.20 -8.47
CA ALA A 128 2.10 17.89 -9.90
C ALA A 128 3.32 18.44 -10.69
N ASN A 129 4.11 19.32 -10.10
CA ASN A 129 5.32 19.91 -10.70
C ASN A 129 6.61 19.43 -10.01
N THR A 130 6.53 18.31 -9.28
CA THR A 130 7.66 17.65 -8.59
C THR A 130 8.25 18.48 -7.44
N LYS A 131 7.58 19.55 -7.03
CA LYS A 131 7.97 20.34 -5.87
C LYS A 131 7.62 19.60 -4.58
N THR A 132 8.58 19.45 -3.67
CA THR A 132 8.32 18.86 -2.35
C THR A 132 7.37 19.74 -1.55
N ILE A 133 6.25 19.15 -1.09
CA ILE A 133 5.20 19.80 -0.29
C ILE A 133 5.11 19.24 1.14
N GLY A 134 5.93 18.25 1.46
CA GLY A 134 5.99 17.65 2.80
C GLY A 134 6.59 16.27 2.84
N LYS A 135 6.39 15.59 3.97
CA LYS A 135 6.74 14.18 4.19
C LYS A 135 5.56 13.44 4.82
N GLN A 136 5.47 12.14 4.58
CA GLN A 136 4.58 11.28 5.36
C GLN A 136 5.14 11.08 6.78
N PRO A 137 4.28 10.94 7.81
CA PRO A 137 4.73 10.59 9.15
C PRO A 137 5.57 9.30 9.13
N PRO A 138 6.73 9.27 9.80
CA PRO A 138 7.60 8.11 9.85
C PRO A 138 6.96 6.97 10.67
N LEU A 139 7.31 5.71 10.36
CA LEU A 139 6.93 4.55 11.16
C LEU A 139 7.74 4.45 12.46
N ALA A 140 9.00 4.87 12.41
CA ALA A 140 9.94 4.87 13.51
C ALA A 140 10.95 6.02 13.33
N GLN A 141 11.65 6.38 14.42
CA GLN A 141 12.68 7.42 14.35
C GLN A 141 13.94 6.97 13.59
N ASN A 142 14.25 5.69 13.64
CA ASN A 142 15.44 5.10 13.04
C ASN A 142 15.08 3.94 12.11
N SER A 143 15.99 3.64 11.17
CA SER A 143 15.88 2.42 10.35
C SER A 143 16.00 1.19 11.22
N MET A 144 15.03 0.28 11.11
CA MET A 144 14.99 -0.91 11.97
C MET A 144 14.05 -2.00 11.43
N PRO A 145 14.30 -3.27 11.77
CA PRO A 145 13.29 -4.30 11.61
C PRO A 145 12.14 -4.07 12.59
N ILE A 146 10.91 -4.29 12.14
CA ILE A 146 9.69 -4.20 12.94
C ILE A 146 8.99 -5.57 12.87
N PRO A 147 8.93 -6.31 13.99
CA PRO A 147 8.20 -7.59 14.00
C PRO A 147 6.77 -7.43 13.52
N ALA A 148 6.32 -8.30 12.62
CA ALA A 148 4.98 -8.26 12.05
C ALA A 148 3.90 -8.23 13.14
N ALA A 149 4.05 -9.05 14.20
CA ALA A 149 3.14 -9.05 15.35
C ALA A 149 3.08 -7.69 16.06
N THR A 150 4.20 -6.97 16.16
CA THR A 150 4.25 -5.63 16.77
C THR A 150 3.53 -4.63 15.90
N TRP A 151 3.82 -4.61 14.58
CA TRP A 151 3.14 -3.71 13.65
C TRP A 151 1.63 -3.97 13.62
N MET A 152 1.22 -5.25 13.51
CA MET A 152 -0.19 -5.66 13.55
C MET A 152 -0.89 -5.20 14.83
N ARG A 153 -0.23 -5.35 15.99
CA ARG A 153 -0.77 -4.89 17.29
C ARG A 153 -0.97 -3.39 17.32
N GLN A 154 -0.03 -2.62 16.81
CA GLN A 154 -0.06 -1.16 16.86
C GLN A 154 -1.08 -0.57 15.87
N HIS A 155 -1.17 -1.10 14.66
CA HIS A 155 -1.92 -0.50 13.56
C HIS A 155 -3.27 -1.16 13.31
N VAL A 156 -3.34 -2.49 13.29
CA VAL A 156 -4.58 -3.21 13.08
C VAL A 156 -5.39 -3.31 14.37
N MET A 157 -4.76 -3.70 15.49
CA MET A 157 -5.49 -3.94 16.74
C MET A 157 -5.89 -2.66 17.47
N ARG A 158 -5.11 -1.59 17.39
CA ARG A 158 -5.45 -0.28 18.00
C ARG A 158 -6.44 0.52 17.20
N HIS A 159 -6.70 0.13 15.96
CA HIS A 159 -7.62 0.81 15.05
C HIS A 159 -7.32 2.31 14.93
N VAL A 160 -6.32 2.67 14.15
CA VAL A 160 -6.03 4.05 13.79
C VAL A 160 -6.59 4.32 12.39
N PRO A 161 -7.84 4.79 12.26
CA PRO A 161 -8.54 4.89 10.95
C PRO A 161 -7.85 5.81 9.96
N GLN A 162 -7.07 6.78 10.46
CA GLN A 162 -6.44 7.82 9.64
C GLN A 162 -5.10 7.38 9.03
N ASN A 163 -4.51 6.27 9.52
CA ASN A 163 -3.21 5.76 9.09
C ASN A 163 -3.23 4.24 8.90
N LEU A 164 -4.29 3.70 8.30
CA LEU A 164 -4.40 2.25 8.12
C LEU A 164 -3.21 1.73 7.29
N ASN A 165 -2.82 2.42 6.22
CA ASN A 165 -1.64 2.11 5.42
C ASN A 165 -0.41 2.94 5.84
N SER A 166 0.06 2.73 7.07
CA SER A 166 1.29 3.38 7.54
C SER A 166 2.54 2.76 6.90
N ILE A 167 2.48 1.52 6.38
CA ILE A 167 3.56 0.90 5.62
C ILE A 167 3.86 1.73 4.37
N GLY A 168 2.81 2.12 3.65
CA GLY A 168 2.91 3.04 2.54
C GLY A 168 2.37 2.50 1.23
N GLU A 169 2.31 3.41 0.30
CA GLU A 169 1.91 3.18 -1.08
C GLU A 169 2.90 2.21 -1.77
N PRO A 170 2.51 1.55 -2.85
CA PRO A 170 3.34 0.54 -3.53
C PRO A 170 4.75 1.05 -3.88
N THR A 171 4.85 2.32 -4.26
CA THR A 171 6.14 2.97 -4.59
C THR A 171 7.14 2.94 -3.43
N ALA A 172 6.70 2.90 -2.16
CA ALA A 172 7.59 2.84 -1.00
C ALA A 172 8.13 1.43 -0.69
N VAL A 173 7.50 0.37 -1.24
CA VAL A 173 7.70 -1.00 -0.75
C VAL A 173 8.48 -1.86 -1.76
N LEU A 174 9.47 -2.60 -1.26
CA LEU A 174 10.14 -3.71 -1.96
C LEU A 174 9.82 -5.02 -1.22
N PHE A 175 9.45 -6.07 -1.93
CA PHE A 175 9.07 -7.36 -1.32
C PHE A 175 9.54 -8.58 -2.11
N ARG A 176 9.47 -9.76 -1.50
CA ARG A 176 9.85 -11.03 -2.13
C ARG A 176 8.75 -11.52 -3.06
N LYS A 177 9.08 -11.75 -4.34
CA LYS A 177 8.11 -12.27 -5.33
C LYS A 177 7.47 -13.58 -4.89
N ALA A 178 8.24 -14.52 -4.36
CA ALA A 178 7.75 -15.84 -3.96
C ALA A 178 6.62 -15.77 -2.91
N GLN A 179 6.64 -14.76 -2.04
CA GLN A 179 5.63 -14.58 -1.00
C GLN A 179 4.34 -13.91 -1.53
N ALA A 180 4.39 -13.28 -2.70
CA ALA A 180 3.27 -12.63 -3.36
C ALA A 180 2.64 -13.50 -4.48
N ALA A 181 2.83 -14.81 -4.47
CA ALA A 181 2.42 -15.71 -5.55
C ALA A 181 0.90 -15.68 -5.84
N ARG A 182 0.06 -15.39 -4.83
CA ARG A 182 -1.40 -15.26 -5.03
C ARG A 182 -1.83 -14.04 -5.83
N GLY A 183 -0.94 -13.04 -5.96
CA GLY A 183 -1.26 -11.74 -6.52
C GLY A 183 -1.99 -10.80 -5.56
N PHE A 184 -2.27 -9.58 -6.03
CA PHE A 184 -3.13 -8.61 -5.36
C PHE A 184 -4.60 -9.07 -5.43
N ASP A 185 -5.37 -8.82 -4.37
CA ASP A 185 -6.77 -9.25 -4.30
C ASP A 185 -7.66 -8.42 -5.23
N PRO A 186 -8.30 -9.02 -6.24
CA PRO A 186 -9.15 -8.30 -7.19
C PRO A 186 -10.46 -7.80 -6.58
N ALA A 187 -10.82 -8.23 -5.38
CA ALA A 187 -11.97 -7.72 -4.65
C ALA A 187 -11.70 -6.36 -3.98
N MET A 188 -10.42 -5.99 -3.81
CA MET A 188 -10.02 -4.70 -3.25
C MET A 188 -9.90 -3.63 -4.34
N ARG A 189 -10.21 -2.38 -4.02
CA ARG A 189 -10.09 -1.22 -4.90
C ARG A 189 -9.34 -0.05 -4.28
N GLN A 190 -9.51 0.13 -2.96
CA GLN A 190 -8.89 1.22 -2.21
C GLN A 190 -7.67 0.76 -1.40
N PHE A 191 -7.76 -0.39 -0.74
CA PHE A 191 -6.72 -0.93 0.13
C PHE A 191 -6.01 -2.14 -0.46
N VAL A 192 -5.85 -2.14 -1.78
CA VAL A 192 -5.20 -3.22 -2.56
C VAL A 192 -3.78 -3.48 -2.07
N ASP A 193 -3.02 -2.42 -1.87
CA ASP A 193 -1.65 -2.44 -1.37
C ASP A 193 -1.59 -2.88 0.09
N LEU A 194 -2.40 -2.27 0.97
CA LEU A 194 -2.43 -2.64 2.39
C LEU A 194 -2.79 -4.11 2.59
N GLU A 195 -3.76 -4.62 1.84
CA GLU A 195 -4.17 -6.03 1.90
C GLU A 195 -3.01 -6.96 1.54
N MET A 196 -2.25 -6.62 0.50
CA MET A 196 -1.05 -7.36 0.12
C MET A 196 0.02 -7.27 1.21
N TRP A 197 0.26 -6.09 1.80
CA TRP A 197 1.25 -5.95 2.89
C TRP A 197 0.89 -6.81 4.09
N LEU A 198 -0.38 -6.84 4.48
CA LEU A 198 -0.86 -7.69 5.56
C LEU A 198 -0.70 -9.19 5.25
N HIS A 199 -0.92 -9.59 4.00
CA HIS A 199 -0.65 -10.95 3.55
C HIS A 199 0.83 -11.31 3.64
N LEU A 200 1.73 -10.43 3.22
CA LEU A 200 3.17 -10.65 3.30
C LEU A 200 3.65 -10.71 4.76
N LEU A 201 3.10 -9.88 5.64
CA LEU A 201 3.42 -9.88 7.07
C LEU A 201 2.95 -11.14 7.82
N GLN A 202 2.16 -12.01 7.20
CA GLN A 202 1.91 -13.35 7.75
C GLN A 202 3.09 -14.31 7.49
N GLN A 203 4.03 -13.94 6.62
CA GLN A 203 5.14 -14.78 6.17
C GLN A 203 6.51 -14.26 6.62
N GLY A 204 6.57 -13.10 7.28
CA GLY A 204 7.81 -12.50 7.77
C GLY A 204 7.60 -11.09 8.29
N ASP A 205 8.69 -10.48 8.72
CA ASP A 205 8.68 -9.17 9.35
C ASP A 205 8.80 -8.01 8.33
N LEU A 206 8.57 -6.79 8.81
CA LEU A 206 8.78 -5.55 8.10
C LEU A 206 10.16 -5.00 8.44
N HIS A 207 10.88 -4.43 7.45
CA HIS A 207 12.00 -3.54 7.71
C HIS A 207 11.64 -2.12 7.29
N TYR A 208 11.89 -1.16 8.15
CA TYR A 208 11.67 0.27 7.88
C TYR A 208 12.99 0.99 7.69
N LEU A 209 13.08 1.81 6.64
CA LEU A 209 14.19 2.72 6.38
C LEU A 209 13.76 4.16 6.66
N ALA A 210 14.41 4.80 7.64
CA ALA A 210 14.14 6.18 8.06
C ALA A 210 14.79 7.20 7.10
N GLU A 211 14.65 6.97 5.80
CA GLU A 211 15.17 7.81 4.74
C GLU A 211 14.15 7.86 3.60
N PRO A 212 13.95 9.02 2.97
CA PRO A 212 13.00 9.17 1.87
C PRO A 212 13.59 8.62 0.57
N LEU A 213 13.36 7.34 0.29
CA LEU A 213 13.83 6.67 -0.92
C LEU A 213 12.84 6.78 -2.10
N CYS A 214 11.69 7.39 -1.89
CA CYS A 214 10.70 7.65 -2.92
C CYS A 214 9.89 8.91 -2.60
N ALA A 215 9.19 9.43 -3.61
CA ALA A 215 8.24 10.52 -3.46
C ALA A 215 6.89 10.12 -4.04
N PHE A 216 5.85 10.35 -3.25
CA PHE A 216 4.45 10.17 -3.60
C PHE A 216 3.89 11.50 -4.14
N ARG A 217 3.36 11.46 -5.34
CA ARG A 217 2.81 12.65 -6.00
C ARG A 217 1.35 12.86 -5.61
N LYS A 218 1.00 14.13 -5.36
CA LYS A 218 -0.38 14.56 -5.11
C LYS A 218 -0.90 15.39 -6.26
N HIS A 219 -1.98 14.93 -6.87
CA HIS A 219 -2.69 15.64 -7.93
C HIS A 219 -4.17 15.21 -8.00
N PRO A 220 -5.08 16.01 -8.58
CA PRO A 220 -6.53 15.75 -8.56
C PRO A 220 -6.98 14.49 -9.30
N GLN A 221 -6.17 13.97 -10.23
CA GLN A 221 -6.51 12.82 -11.06
C GLN A 221 -6.11 11.47 -10.45
N GLN A 222 -5.69 11.45 -9.17
CA GLN A 222 -5.29 10.21 -8.50
C GLN A 222 -6.47 9.25 -8.28
N GLN A 223 -6.20 7.95 -8.43
CA GLN A 223 -7.19 6.90 -8.18
C GLN A 223 -7.80 6.98 -6.77
N THR A 224 -7.00 7.39 -5.77
CA THR A 224 -7.46 7.54 -4.39
C THR A 224 -8.60 8.54 -4.25
N GLU A 225 -8.57 9.67 -4.98
CA GLU A 225 -9.64 10.67 -4.94
C GLU A 225 -10.92 10.14 -5.58
N HIS A 226 -10.80 9.42 -6.69
CA HIS A 226 -11.94 8.76 -7.33
C HIS A 226 -12.58 7.73 -6.37
N ASN A 227 -11.80 6.86 -5.74
CA ASN A 227 -12.31 5.84 -4.83
C ASN A 227 -12.99 6.42 -3.58
N ARG A 228 -12.50 7.57 -3.07
CA ARG A 228 -13.13 8.26 -1.94
C ARG A 228 -14.56 8.69 -2.24
N SER A 229 -14.82 9.17 -3.46
CA SER A 229 -16.17 9.57 -3.88
C SER A 229 -17.17 8.41 -3.86
N LEU A 230 -16.68 7.17 -4.02
CA LEU A 230 -17.50 5.94 -4.02
C LEU A 230 -17.70 5.33 -2.64
N ALA A 231 -17.15 5.91 -1.56
CA ALA A 231 -17.20 5.42 -0.17
C ALA A 231 -16.79 3.94 0.01
N LEU A 232 -15.99 3.38 -0.89
CA LEU A 232 -15.55 1.98 -0.89
C LEU A 232 -14.65 1.64 0.31
N HIS A 233 -13.91 2.62 0.81
CA HIS A 233 -12.93 2.46 1.88
C HIS A 233 -13.50 1.80 3.16
N ARG A 234 -14.79 1.98 3.47
CA ARG A 234 -15.39 1.39 4.69
C ARG A 234 -15.67 -0.10 4.58
N LEU A 235 -16.11 -0.54 3.41
CA LEU A 235 -16.38 -1.96 3.16
C LEU A 235 -15.07 -2.74 3.14
N GLU A 236 -14.05 -2.20 2.49
CA GLU A 236 -12.74 -2.82 2.45
C GLU A 236 -12.03 -2.79 3.81
N GLU A 237 -12.18 -1.70 4.59
CA GLU A 237 -11.73 -1.63 5.97
C GLU A 237 -12.36 -2.77 6.80
N LEU A 238 -13.66 -3.01 6.67
CA LEU A 238 -14.37 -4.09 7.35
C LEU A 238 -13.80 -5.46 6.95
N GLU A 239 -13.53 -5.67 5.66
CA GLU A 239 -12.97 -6.90 5.13
C GLU A 239 -11.56 -7.16 5.67
N ILE A 240 -10.68 -6.16 5.64
CA ILE A 240 -9.32 -6.24 6.19
C ILE A 240 -9.35 -6.64 7.67
N TYR A 241 -10.16 -5.97 8.48
CA TYR A 241 -10.26 -6.33 9.90
C TYR A 241 -10.88 -7.71 10.13
N THR A 242 -11.76 -8.16 9.24
CA THR A 242 -12.34 -9.50 9.31
C THR A 242 -11.29 -10.57 9.02
N ARG A 243 -10.44 -10.35 8.03
CA ARG A 243 -9.38 -11.31 7.62
C ARG A 243 -8.20 -11.32 8.57
N TYR A 244 -7.70 -10.14 8.95
CA TYR A 244 -6.39 -9.98 9.58
C TYR A 244 -6.43 -9.70 11.08
N SER A 245 -7.58 -9.38 11.67
CA SER A 245 -7.66 -9.22 13.14
C SER A 245 -7.62 -10.58 13.83
N PRO A 246 -6.82 -10.73 14.90
CA PRO A 246 -6.89 -11.90 15.76
C PRO A 246 -8.30 -12.12 16.31
N PRO A 247 -8.74 -13.38 16.54
CA PRO A 247 -10.10 -13.71 16.97
C PRO A 247 -10.65 -12.84 18.11
N PRO A 248 -9.90 -12.54 19.20
CA PRO A 248 -10.42 -11.74 20.32
C PRO A 248 -10.80 -10.30 19.95
N PHE A 249 -10.21 -9.77 18.86
CA PHE A 249 -10.40 -8.38 18.43
C PHE A 249 -11.30 -8.26 17.19
N ARG A 250 -11.49 -9.34 16.43
CA ARG A 250 -12.20 -9.35 15.15
C ARG A 250 -13.63 -8.81 15.28
N ASN A 251 -14.42 -9.39 16.15
CA ASN A 251 -15.81 -8.99 16.36
C ASN A 251 -15.94 -7.55 16.85
N ARG A 252 -15.01 -7.11 17.70
CA ARG A 252 -14.95 -5.74 18.18
C ARG A 252 -14.66 -4.75 17.06
N HIS A 253 -13.70 -5.04 16.18
CA HIS A 253 -13.37 -4.19 15.03
C HIS A 253 -14.53 -4.13 14.04
N ARG A 254 -15.09 -5.27 13.68
CA ARG A 254 -16.28 -5.35 12.82
C ARG A 254 -17.42 -4.48 13.37
N TYR A 255 -17.76 -4.64 14.64
CA TYR A 255 -18.79 -3.82 15.29
C TYR A 255 -18.49 -2.31 15.18
N ARG A 256 -17.25 -1.89 15.43
CA ARG A 256 -16.85 -0.47 15.38
C ARG A 256 -17.04 0.13 13.99
N ILE A 257 -16.56 -0.58 12.96
CA ILE A 257 -16.64 -0.12 11.57
C ILE A 257 -18.11 -0.07 11.12
N MET A 258 -18.85 -1.14 11.32
CA MET A 258 -20.26 -1.22 10.96
C MET A 258 -21.08 -0.11 11.65
N ARG A 259 -20.84 0.14 12.94
CA ARG A 259 -21.49 1.24 13.67
C ARG A 259 -21.12 2.62 13.11
N ARG A 260 -19.87 2.79 12.68
CA ARG A 260 -19.41 4.03 12.06
C ARG A 260 -20.09 4.25 10.71
N MET A 261 -20.20 3.20 9.87
CA MET A 261 -20.94 3.25 8.61
C MET A 261 -22.39 3.67 8.80
N CYS A 262 -23.07 3.14 9.83
CA CYS A 262 -24.43 3.56 10.18
C CYS A 262 -24.50 5.06 10.56
N LYS A 263 -23.52 5.57 11.31
CA LYS A 263 -23.48 7.00 11.71
C LYS A 263 -23.17 7.92 10.54
N GLU A 264 -22.29 7.51 9.63
CA GLU A 264 -21.92 8.25 8.44
C GLU A 264 -22.98 8.19 7.33
N LYS A 265 -24.15 7.60 7.60
CA LYS A 265 -25.26 7.41 6.65
C LYS A 265 -24.79 6.72 5.35
N HIS A 266 -23.93 5.71 5.49
CA HIS A 266 -23.46 4.91 4.37
C HIS A 266 -24.64 4.39 3.53
N PRO A 267 -24.55 4.29 2.19
CA PRO A 267 -25.64 3.81 1.34
C PRO A 267 -26.28 2.48 1.79
N HIS A 268 -25.48 1.61 2.43
CA HIS A 268 -25.94 0.32 2.97
C HIS A 268 -26.23 0.34 4.48
N ALA A 269 -26.34 1.51 5.11
CA ALA A 269 -26.50 1.65 6.57
C ALA A 269 -27.64 0.79 7.14
N HIS A 270 -28.77 0.70 6.46
CA HIS A 270 -29.91 -0.11 6.91
C HIS A 270 -29.57 -1.61 6.96
N ARG A 271 -28.98 -2.15 5.89
CA ARG A 271 -28.54 -3.56 5.81
C ARG A 271 -27.46 -3.86 6.86
N ILE A 272 -26.52 -2.92 7.04
CA ILE A 272 -25.46 -3.03 8.04
C ILE A 272 -26.07 -3.06 9.45
N HIS A 273 -27.06 -2.23 9.74
CA HIS A 273 -27.74 -2.23 11.04
C HIS A 273 -28.50 -3.55 11.31
N GLN A 274 -29.14 -4.12 10.29
CA GLN A 274 -29.76 -5.45 10.40
C GLN A 274 -28.72 -6.54 10.66
N ALA A 275 -27.60 -6.55 9.92
CA ALA A 275 -26.51 -7.49 10.13
C ALA A 275 -25.89 -7.38 11.54
N LEU A 276 -25.73 -6.15 12.06
CA LEU A 276 -25.29 -5.92 13.45
C LEU A 276 -26.24 -6.55 14.47
N LYS A 277 -27.56 -6.40 14.28
CA LYS A 277 -28.57 -7.00 15.18
C LYS A 277 -28.55 -8.53 15.10
N GLN A 278 -28.40 -9.10 13.92
CA GLN A 278 -28.34 -10.55 13.73
C GLN A 278 -27.08 -11.16 14.34
N GLU A 279 -25.91 -10.52 14.11
CA GLU A 279 -24.62 -11.07 14.53
C GLU A 279 -24.35 -10.88 16.04
N PHE A 280 -24.71 -9.74 16.59
CA PHE A 280 -24.36 -9.38 17.98
C PHE A 280 -25.54 -9.35 18.94
N GLY A 281 -26.78 -9.42 18.45
CA GLY A 281 -27.99 -9.22 19.26
C GLY A 281 -28.05 -7.81 19.89
N THR A 282 -29.15 -7.48 20.55
CA THR A 282 -29.31 -6.18 21.24
C THR A 282 -28.40 -6.06 22.46
N GLY A 283 -28.22 -7.12 23.22
CA GLY A 283 -27.32 -7.18 24.38
C GLY A 283 -25.84 -7.12 23.99
N GLY A 284 -25.44 -7.85 22.95
CA GLY A 284 -24.09 -7.85 22.43
C GLY A 284 -23.67 -6.48 21.88
N MET A 285 -24.60 -5.77 21.21
CA MET A 285 -24.35 -4.40 20.75
C MET A 285 -24.10 -3.43 21.91
N ALA A 286 -24.84 -3.56 23.01
CA ALA A 286 -24.65 -2.74 24.21
C ALA A 286 -23.28 -3.01 24.84
N TRP A 287 -22.90 -4.29 25.00
CA TRP A 287 -21.62 -4.70 25.56
C TRP A 287 -20.43 -4.18 24.73
N HIS A 288 -20.46 -4.33 23.42
CA HIS A 288 -19.42 -3.81 22.52
C HIS A 288 -19.35 -2.28 22.55
N ALA A 289 -20.49 -1.59 22.71
CA ALA A 289 -20.52 -0.13 22.86
C ALA A 289 -19.88 0.34 24.17
N ILE A 290 -20.15 -0.36 25.28
CA ILE A 290 -19.57 -0.06 26.61
C ILE A 290 -18.06 -0.30 26.57
N ARG A 291 -17.63 -1.46 26.06
CA ARG A 291 -16.21 -1.80 25.93
C ARG A 291 -15.45 -0.80 25.03
N TYR A 292 -16.08 -0.35 23.94
CA TYR A 292 -15.51 0.68 23.08
C TYR A 292 -15.27 2.02 23.82
N ARG A 293 -16.22 2.46 24.65
CA ARG A 293 -16.07 3.68 25.47
C ARG A 293 -14.93 3.53 26.46
N TYR A 294 -14.86 2.40 27.15
CA TYR A 294 -13.81 2.10 28.13
C TYR A 294 -12.41 2.15 27.50
N ASP A 295 -12.22 1.49 26.37
CA ASP A 295 -10.93 1.45 25.70
C ASP A 295 -10.50 2.81 25.14
N ARG A 296 -11.46 3.62 24.68
CA ARG A 296 -11.19 4.99 24.22
C ARG A 296 -10.74 5.89 25.38
N MET A 297 -11.36 5.75 26.54
CA MET A 297 -10.96 6.47 27.75
C MET A 297 -9.56 6.03 28.19
N HIS A 298 -9.26 4.74 28.15
CA HIS A 298 -7.95 4.20 28.54
C HIS A 298 -6.84 4.61 27.57
N ALA A 299 -7.09 4.63 26.27
CA ALA A 299 -6.15 5.10 25.27
C ALA A 299 -5.87 6.61 25.41
N ASN A 300 -6.90 7.42 25.66
CA ASN A 300 -6.74 8.86 25.90
C ASN A 300 -5.95 9.13 27.19
N TRP A 301 -6.16 8.31 28.24
CA TRP A 301 -5.46 8.45 29.50
C TRP A 301 -3.97 8.08 29.39
N GLN A 302 -3.64 7.03 28.64
CA GLN A 302 -2.24 6.68 28.34
C GLN A 302 -1.53 7.76 27.49
N THR A 303 -2.24 8.36 26.54
CA THR A 303 -1.70 9.46 25.74
C THR A 303 -1.46 10.72 26.61
N PHE A 304 -2.38 10.99 27.54
CA PHE A 304 -2.24 12.09 28.51
C PHE A 304 -1.04 11.89 29.44
N GLN A 305 -0.85 10.67 29.98
CA GLN A 305 0.31 10.37 30.85
C GLN A 305 1.63 10.51 30.09
N ASN A 306 1.72 10.04 28.83
CA ASN A 306 2.94 10.14 28.01
C ASN A 306 3.31 11.59 27.63
N HIS A 307 2.37 12.54 27.69
CA HIS A 307 2.64 13.97 27.47
C HIS A 307 3.01 14.75 28.71
N HIS A 308 2.78 14.19 29.91
CA HIS A 308 3.05 14.88 31.20
C HIS A 308 4.21 14.26 31.98
N THR A 309 4.90 13.25 31.39
CA THR A 309 6.12 12.61 31.95
C THR A 309 7.38 12.90 31.12
N ARG A 310 7.36 13.99 30.35
CA ARG A 310 8.56 14.55 29.70
C ARG A 310 8.86 15.96 30.20
#